data_56f6a609266981a50bf744aa8b0ba7a6
#
_entry.id   56f6a609266981a50bf744aa8b0ba7a6
#
_cell.length_a   1.000
_cell.length_b   1.000
_cell.length_c   1.000
_cell.angle_alpha   90.00
_cell.angle_beta   90.00
_cell.angle_gamma   90.00
#
_symmetry.space_group_name_H-M   'P 1'
#
loop_
_entity.id
_entity.type
_entity.pdbx_description
1 polymer ?
#
loop_
_entity_poly.entity_id
_entity_poly.type
_entity_poly.pdbx_seq_one_letter_code
_entity_poly.pdbx_strand_id
1 'polypeptide(L)'
;MKLRNLFLASLAVCTMASCSKDDDGISGPQEVDAYLSFASTTDVMTKASIEGDDDAGNGKEAKIQSLTAYVFDEAGKYVISKHVSLEGSGTVGEDYNVTGEGENQSITSIKAIHVKVAKPTTEGGNSSTTFKVVLLANTEHYNDVTKFVDLEGKTTKDIRSLNAVGVGKSYLPMHSPELTVGGLKPSSDTEHFINWYNGASSCTPEKVTAKDDHTGSIPAAGATKVIMTRSIARVQLVSLKADFSALESDGKTIRFDVTSVFLANVRANASVMGEENTGAGFYRGAPESFDEHQFLIALNSTVDEALVATYSDRSLTTAGNALTGWDFDKYINANSPESIMGIPFTASGDGSYSKEEGGAYQTRLIIAGNYYDGNQSKGTRYFHIPLKLVGDAGNVASNKFFKVSATITGEGSPNPDEILENACINFSIEVAPWNVVEQTEDDTN
;
A
#
# COMPACT_ATOMS: atom_id res chain seq x y z
N MET A 1 31.44 42.60 -17.76
CA MET A 1 31.11 42.00 -19.07
C MET A 1 29.95 41.04 -18.88
N LYS A 2 28.84 41.30 -19.55
CA LYS A 2 27.59 40.56 -19.50
C LYS A 2 27.67 39.34 -20.40
N LEU A 3 27.30 38.15 -19.92
CA LEU A 3 26.84 37.05 -20.80
C LEU A 3 25.48 36.54 -20.35
N ARG A 4 24.55 36.65 -21.24
CA ARG A 4 23.12 36.35 -21.13
C ARG A 4 22.96 34.84 -21.28
N ASN A 5 22.19 34.26 -20.36
CA ASN A 5 21.67 32.89 -20.49
C ASN A 5 20.59 32.86 -21.56
N LEU A 6 20.81 32.05 -22.57
CA LEU A 6 19.83 31.73 -23.57
C LEU A 6 19.24 30.36 -23.27
N PHE A 7 18.02 30.35 -22.75
CA PHE A 7 17.18 29.13 -22.66
C PHE A 7 16.70 28.79 -24.07
N LEU A 8 17.15 27.67 -24.61
CA LEU A 8 16.52 27.07 -25.78
C LEU A 8 15.57 25.98 -25.28
N ALA A 9 14.28 26.28 -25.30
CA ALA A 9 13.23 25.31 -25.26
C ALA A 9 13.18 24.60 -26.63
N SER A 10 13.61 23.36 -26.69
CA SER A 10 13.44 22.53 -27.88
C SER A 10 12.05 21.89 -27.85
N LEU A 11 11.13 22.57 -28.51
CA LEU A 11 9.85 22.03 -28.91
C LEU A 11 10.10 21.02 -30.05
N ALA A 12 10.10 19.73 -29.75
CA ALA A 12 10.16 18.71 -30.80
C ALA A 12 8.75 18.57 -31.41
N VAL A 13 8.47 19.42 -32.40
CA VAL A 13 7.35 19.23 -33.32
C VAL A 13 7.78 18.15 -34.30
N CYS A 14 7.29 16.93 -34.14
CA CYS A 14 7.34 15.92 -35.19
C CYS A 14 6.38 16.33 -36.31
N THR A 15 6.87 17.11 -37.25
CA THR A 15 6.20 17.32 -38.55
C THR A 15 6.25 16.01 -39.31
N MET A 16 5.12 15.34 -39.40
CA MET A 16 4.91 14.27 -40.37
C MET A 16 4.91 14.89 -41.75
N ALA A 17 6.03 14.77 -42.44
CA ALA A 17 6.11 15.10 -43.86
C ALA A 17 5.21 14.12 -44.63
N SER A 18 4.17 14.67 -45.24
CA SER A 18 3.42 14.02 -46.29
C SER A 18 4.37 13.76 -47.45
N CYS A 19 4.78 12.51 -47.66
CA CYS A 19 5.36 12.07 -48.92
C CYS A 19 4.30 11.39 -49.76
N SER A 20 4.14 11.98 -50.94
CA SER A 20 3.38 11.51 -52.06
C SER A 20 3.73 10.11 -52.50
N LYS A 21 2.69 9.40 -52.98
CA LYS A 21 2.71 8.23 -53.87
C LYS A 21 4.08 7.84 -54.43
N ASP A 22 4.54 6.65 -54.06
CA ASP A 22 4.92 5.64 -55.02
C ASP A 22 4.76 4.25 -54.41
N ASP A 23 4.16 3.40 -55.17
CA ASP A 23 3.72 2.06 -54.99
C ASP A 23 4.93 1.12 -54.83
N ASP A 24 5.08 0.48 -53.65
CA ASP A 24 5.66 -0.88 -53.54
C ASP A 24 5.32 -1.47 -52.18
N GLY A 25 4.39 -2.40 -52.22
CA GLY A 25 3.77 -3.18 -51.16
C GLY A 25 4.63 -3.71 -50.00
N ILE A 26 4.58 -3.05 -48.87
CA ILE A 26 4.45 -3.65 -47.55
C ILE A 26 3.63 -2.66 -46.71
N SER A 27 2.32 -2.67 -46.85
CA SER A 27 1.45 -1.96 -45.93
C SER A 27 1.46 -2.74 -44.61
N GLY A 28 2.21 -2.24 -43.63
CA GLY A 28 2.03 -2.67 -42.23
C GLY A 28 0.54 -2.51 -41.88
N PRO A 29 0.06 -3.20 -40.83
CA PRO A 29 -1.33 -3.11 -40.44
C PRO A 29 -1.68 -1.63 -40.18
N GLN A 30 -2.72 -1.13 -40.90
CA GLN A 30 -3.21 0.23 -40.72
C GLN A 30 -3.65 0.42 -39.26
N GLU A 31 -3.14 1.46 -38.58
CA GLU A 31 -3.55 1.80 -37.23
C GLU A 31 -4.65 2.82 -37.24
N VAL A 32 -5.58 2.72 -36.29
CA VAL A 32 -6.71 3.61 -36.07
C VAL A 32 -6.84 3.99 -34.60
N ASP A 33 -7.55 5.07 -34.33
CA ASP A 33 -7.75 5.60 -32.98
C ASP A 33 -8.79 4.78 -32.19
N ALA A 34 -8.49 4.50 -30.92
CA ALA A 34 -9.43 3.95 -29.96
C ALA A 34 -9.25 4.64 -28.60
N TYR A 35 -10.33 4.68 -27.81
CA TYR A 35 -10.35 5.30 -26.48
C TYR A 35 -10.75 4.27 -25.45
N LEU A 36 -9.88 4.06 -24.47
CA LEU A 36 -10.01 3.05 -23.42
C LEU A 36 -10.40 3.71 -22.10
N SER A 37 -11.26 3.05 -21.32
CA SER A 37 -11.74 3.56 -20.04
C SER A 37 -11.88 2.44 -19.01
N PHE A 38 -11.67 2.79 -17.73
CA PHE A 38 -11.78 1.88 -16.60
C PHE A 38 -12.65 2.46 -15.51
N ALA A 39 -13.56 1.65 -14.98
CA ALA A 39 -14.16 1.89 -13.69
C ALA A 39 -13.25 1.29 -12.61
N SER A 40 -13.08 1.97 -11.50
CA SER A 40 -12.26 1.52 -10.38
C SER A 40 -13.08 1.48 -9.08
N THR A 41 -12.71 0.58 -8.19
CA THR A 41 -13.21 0.53 -6.82
C THR A 41 -12.10 0.07 -5.92
N THR A 42 -12.12 0.48 -4.67
CA THR A 42 -11.29 -0.12 -3.63
C THR A 42 -11.88 -1.47 -3.26
N ASP A 43 -11.04 -2.39 -2.76
CA ASP A 43 -11.49 -3.70 -2.31
C ASP A 43 -12.50 -3.54 -1.17
N VAL A 44 -13.77 -3.92 -1.45
CA VAL A 44 -14.91 -3.71 -0.55
C VAL A 44 -15.49 -5.05 -0.17
N MET A 45 -15.48 -5.39 1.12
CA MET A 45 -16.36 -6.45 1.62
C MET A 45 -17.65 -5.85 2.17
N THR A 46 -18.76 -6.48 1.86
CA THR A 46 -20.07 -6.07 2.38
C THR A 46 -20.14 -6.30 3.90
N LYS A 47 -20.80 -5.39 4.60
CA LYS A 47 -20.96 -5.31 6.06
C LYS A 47 -21.44 -6.60 6.77
N ALA A 48 -21.81 -7.64 6.02
CA ALA A 48 -22.38 -8.89 6.56
C ALA A 48 -21.38 -9.84 7.24
N SER A 49 -20.07 -9.55 7.20
CA SER A 49 -19.05 -10.49 7.70
C SER A 49 -18.23 -10.02 8.90
N ILE A 50 -18.42 -8.78 9.39
CA ILE A 50 -17.66 -8.27 10.54
C ILE A 50 -18.60 -7.48 11.45
N GLU A 51 -19.29 -8.19 12.34
CA GLU A 51 -20.04 -7.58 13.43
C GLU A 51 -19.03 -7.00 14.45
N GLY A 52 -18.94 -5.65 14.54
CA GLY A 52 -18.21 -4.96 15.59
C GLY A 52 -16.92 -4.24 15.21
N ASP A 53 -16.58 -4.08 13.94
CA ASP A 53 -15.35 -3.40 13.51
C ASP A 53 -15.66 -2.08 12.79
N ASP A 54 -15.87 -1.01 13.58
CA ASP A 54 -16.10 0.35 13.04
C ASP A 54 -14.84 0.98 12.41
N ASP A 55 -13.68 0.29 12.44
CA ASP A 55 -12.38 0.84 12.07
C ASP A 55 -11.77 0.30 10.77
N ALA A 56 -12.41 -0.65 10.09
CA ALA A 56 -11.86 -1.25 8.89
C ALA A 56 -11.99 -0.32 7.66
N GLY A 57 -11.09 0.64 7.54
CA GLY A 57 -10.90 1.40 6.30
C GLY A 57 -11.81 2.63 6.14
N ASN A 58 -12.28 3.21 7.24
CA ASN A 58 -12.95 4.50 7.24
C ASN A 58 -11.94 5.65 6.98
N GLY A 59 -12.37 6.69 6.29
CA GLY A 59 -11.55 7.87 6.05
C GLY A 59 -10.84 7.87 4.69
N LYS A 60 -9.68 8.53 4.63
CA LYS A 60 -8.93 8.73 3.37
C LYS A 60 -8.28 7.46 2.83
N GLU A 61 -8.07 6.44 3.67
CA GLU A 61 -7.46 5.16 3.31
C GLU A 61 -8.17 4.39 2.19
N ALA A 62 -9.49 4.60 2.10
CA ALA A 62 -10.36 3.94 1.14
C ALA A 62 -10.54 4.73 -0.15
N LYS A 63 -10.02 5.96 -0.21
CA LYS A 63 -10.35 6.91 -1.27
C LYS A 63 -9.25 7.01 -2.29
N ILE A 64 -9.63 7.19 -3.53
CA ILE A 64 -8.75 7.45 -4.65
C ILE A 64 -8.75 8.97 -4.91
N GLN A 65 -7.66 9.64 -4.55
CA GLN A 65 -7.44 11.07 -4.80
C GLN A 65 -6.83 11.29 -6.19
N SER A 66 -5.95 10.38 -6.61
CA SER A 66 -5.35 10.37 -7.93
C SER A 66 -5.36 8.97 -8.53
N LEU A 67 -5.47 8.87 -9.84
CA LEU A 67 -5.49 7.61 -10.56
C LEU A 67 -4.67 7.75 -11.84
N THR A 68 -3.74 6.82 -12.05
CA THR A 68 -2.92 6.74 -13.26
C THR A 68 -3.14 5.39 -13.92
N ALA A 69 -3.46 5.39 -15.20
CA ALA A 69 -3.45 4.19 -16.03
C ALA A 69 -2.16 4.15 -16.84
N TYR A 70 -1.40 3.07 -16.73
CA TYR A 70 -0.25 2.77 -17.57
C TYR A 70 -0.63 1.68 -18.56
N VAL A 71 -0.46 1.96 -19.83
CA VAL A 71 -0.80 1.05 -20.94
C VAL A 71 0.47 0.59 -21.62
N PHE A 72 0.61 -0.72 -21.79
CA PHE A 72 1.72 -1.39 -22.44
C PHE A 72 1.20 -2.27 -23.58
N ASP A 73 2.03 -2.52 -24.58
CA ASP A 73 1.74 -3.53 -25.60
C ASP A 73 1.88 -4.95 -25.00
N GLU A 74 1.56 -5.97 -25.80
CA GLU A 74 1.67 -7.38 -25.37
C GLU A 74 3.09 -7.77 -24.93
N ALA A 75 4.12 -7.13 -25.50
CA ALA A 75 5.52 -7.36 -25.15
C ALA A 75 5.94 -6.61 -23.88
N GLY A 76 5.03 -5.83 -23.29
CA GLY A 76 5.30 -5.03 -22.10
C GLY A 76 6.01 -3.70 -22.36
N LYS A 77 6.08 -3.24 -23.61
CA LYS A 77 6.64 -1.92 -23.95
C LYS A 77 5.59 -0.85 -23.67
N TYR A 78 6.02 0.25 -23.07
CA TYR A 78 5.16 1.40 -22.79
C TYR A 78 4.53 1.97 -24.06
N VAL A 79 3.22 2.22 -23.99
CA VAL A 79 2.43 2.86 -25.04
C VAL A 79 2.04 4.27 -24.62
N ILE A 80 1.35 4.40 -23.49
CA ILE A 80 0.87 5.67 -22.97
C ILE A 80 0.55 5.55 -21.48
N SER A 81 0.53 6.69 -20.79
CA SER A 81 -0.12 6.81 -19.49
C SER A 81 -1.09 7.99 -19.47
N LYS A 82 -2.14 7.87 -18.68
CA LYS A 82 -3.06 8.97 -18.35
C LYS A 82 -3.13 9.10 -16.85
N HIS A 83 -2.96 10.32 -16.35
CA HIS A 83 -3.05 10.65 -14.92
C HIS A 83 -4.19 11.63 -14.70
N VAL A 84 -5.01 11.36 -13.67
CA VAL A 84 -6.09 12.25 -13.23
C VAL A 84 -6.00 12.43 -11.71
N SER A 85 -6.40 13.61 -11.22
CA SER A 85 -6.32 13.92 -9.79
C SER A 85 -7.39 14.94 -9.40
N LEU A 86 -7.94 14.81 -8.19
CA LEU A 86 -8.82 15.79 -7.58
C LEU A 86 -8.14 17.14 -7.36
N GLU A 87 -6.81 17.19 -7.34
CA GLU A 87 -5.99 18.39 -7.15
C GLU A 87 -5.61 19.10 -8.45
N GLY A 88 -6.26 18.79 -9.57
CA GLY A 88 -6.15 19.61 -10.78
C GLY A 88 -5.51 18.95 -12.00
N SER A 89 -5.52 17.63 -12.09
CA SER A 89 -5.17 16.91 -13.32
C SER A 89 -6.41 16.26 -13.92
N GLY A 90 -6.80 16.70 -15.13
CA GLY A 90 -8.01 16.26 -15.81
C GLY A 90 -9.28 16.99 -15.36
N THR A 91 -10.37 16.71 -16.04
CA THR A 91 -11.70 17.33 -15.84
C THR A 91 -12.71 16.30 -15.36
N VAL A 92 -13.40 16.61 -14.27
CA VAL A 92 -14.51 15.77 -13.75
C VAL A 92 -15.61 15.68 -14.80
N GLY A 93 -16.11 14.47 -15.02
CA GLY A 93 -17.13 14.21 -16.05
C GLY A 93 -16.54 13.90 -17.44
N GLU A 94 -15.39 14.46 -17.79
CA GLU A 94 -14.69 14.22 -19.05
C GLU A 94 -13.59 13.16 -18.93
N ASP A 95 -12.60 13.42 -18.08
CA ASP A 95 -11.43 12.55 -17.92
C ASP A 95 -11.62 11.49 -16.84
N TYR A 96 -12.45 11.78 -15.84
CA TYR A 96 -12.76 10.87 -14.74
C TYR A 96 -14.12 11.17 -14.09
N ASN A 97 -14.67 10.19 -13.39
CA ASN A 97 -15.85 10.39 -12.53
C ASN A 97 -15.44 10.33 -11.06
N VAL A 98 -16.26 10.92 -10.22
CA VAL A 98 -16.11 10.95 -8.77
C VAL A 98 -17.38 10.49 -8.08
N THR A 99 -17.25 10.03 -6.83
CA THR A 99 -18.34 9.84 -5.88
C THR A 99 -18.04 10.66 -4.62
N GLY A 100 -19.06 10.96 -3.82
CA GLY A 100 -18.94 11.77 -2.60
C GLY A 100 -18.77 13.26 -2.89
N GLU A 101 -18.73 14.07 -1.81
CA GLU A 101 -18.59 15.51 -1.86
C GLU A 101 -17.46 16.00 -0.94
N GLY A 102 -16.85 17.15 -1.27
CA GLY A 102 -15.81 17.78 -0.48
C GLY A 102 -14.63 16.86 -0.18
N GLU A 103 -14.23 16.74 1.07
CA GLU A 103 -13.15 15.86 1.50
C GLU A 103 -13.47 14.36 1.35
N ASN A 104 -14.74 14.05 1.08
CA ASN A 104 -15.21 12.69 0.89
C ASN A 104 -15.19 12.24 -0.58
N GLN A 105 -14.74 13.09 -1.49
CA GLN A 105 -14.62 12.72 -2.88
C GLN A 105 -13.62 11.59 -3.12
N SER A 106 -13.98 10.69 -4.04
CA SER A 106 -13.12 9.60 -4.52
C SER A 106 -13.29 9.42 -6.02
N ILE A 107 -12.20 9.25 -6.74
CA ILE A 107 -12.22 8.94 -8.18
C ILE A 107 -12.74 7.52 -8.36
N THR A 108 -13.73 7.35 -9.25
CA THR A 108 -14.35 6.05 -9.54
C THR A 108 -14.11 5.57 -10.96
N SER A 109 -13.50 6.37 -11.81
CA SER A 109 -13.12 5.97 -13.17
C SER A 109 -12.04 6.85 -13.75
N ILE A 110 -11.32 6.31 -14.72
CA ILE A 110 -10.45 7.07 -15.65
C ILE A 110 -10.95 6.80 -17.07
N LYS A 111 -11.09 7.84 -17.88
CA LYS A 111 -11.78 7.77 -19.16
C LYS A 111 -10.92 8.23 -20.32
N ALA A 112 -11.26 7.76 -21.50
CA ALA A 112 -10.76 8.23 -22.78
C ALA A 112 -9.22 8.25 -22.89
N ILE A 113 -8.57 7.14 -22.52
CA ILE A 113 -7.15 6.93 -22.76
C ILE A 113 -6.98 6.64 -24.26
N HIS A 114 -6.34 7.54 -24.97
CA HIS A 114 -6.16 7.43 -26.41
C HIS A 114 -5.05 6.43 -26.75
N VAL A 115 -5.39 5.39 -27.52
CA VAL A 115 -4.46 4.37 -27.99
C VAL A 115 -4.59 4.15 -29.50
N LYS A 116 -3.54 3.66 -30.13
CA LYS A 116 -3.55 3.19 -31.51
C LYS A 116 -3.78 1.68 -31.54
N VAL A 117 -4.69 1.23 -32.38
CA VAL A 117 -5.03 -0.18 -32.54
C VAL A 117 -5.03 -0.58 -34.00
N ALA A 118 -4.78 -1.86 -34.30
CA ALA A 118 -4.88 -2.38 -35.66
C ALA A 118 -6.30 -2.16 -36.19
N LYS A 119 -6.41 -1.69 -37.42
CA LYS A 119 -7.69 -1.52 -38.12
C LYS A 119 -8.40 -2.87 -38.22
N PRO A 120 -9.67 -2.96 -37.82
CA PRO A 120 -10.43 -4.20 -37.96
C PRO A 120 -10.52 -4.65 -39.42
N THR A 121 -10.47 -5.95 -39.64
CA THR A 121 -10.62 -6.57 -40.97
C THR A 121 -12.06 -6.46 -41.50
N THR A 122 -13.02 -6.34 -40.58
CA THR A 122 -14.45 -6.16 -40.88
C THR A 122 -14.88 -4.75 -40.53
N GLU A 123 -15.56 -4.08 -41.41
CA GLU A 123 -16.11 -2.74 -41.16
C GLU A 123 -17.02 -2.73 -39.94
N GLY A 124 -16.80 -1.80 -39.00
CA GLY A 124 -17.52 -1.74 -37.71
C GLY A 124 -17.15 -2.81 -36.71
N GLY A 125 -16.16 -3.67 -37.01
CA GLY A 125 -15.66 -4.71 -36.11
C GLY A 125 -14.75 -4.16 -35.01
N ASN A 126 -14.34 -5.04 -34.08
CA ASN A 126 -13.37 -4.73 -33.05
C ASN A 126 -11.94 -5.00 -33.53
N SER A 127 -10.98 -4.26 -32.98
CA SER A 127 -9.56 -4.50 -33.23
C SER A 127 -9.09 -5.79 -32.55
N SER A 128 -8.10 -6.44 -33.15
CA SER A 128 -7.37 -7.60 -32.57
C SER A 128 -6.24 -7.17 -31.63
N THR A 129 -5.94 -5.87 -31.53
CA THR A 129 -4.88 -5.38 -30.64
C THR A 129 -5.25 -5.61 -29.20
N THR A 130 -4.29 -6.11 -28.42
CA THR A 130 -4.39 -6.27 -26.98
C THR A 130 -3.32 -5.45 -26.25
N PHE A 131 -3.65 -5.04 -25.04
CA PHE A 131 -2.78 -4.25 -24.18
C PHE A 131 -2.70 -4.91 -22.80
N LYS A 132 -1.58 -4.68 -22.11
CA LYS A 132 -1.45 -4.84 -20.68
C LYS A 132 -1.67 -3.50 -20.03
N VAL A 133 -2.47 -3.46 -18.98
CA VAL A 133 -2.78 -2.21 -18.26
C VAL A 133 -2.63 -2.41 -16.76
N VAL A 134 -2.05 -1.40 -16.10
CA VAL A 134 -2.01 -1.31 -14.64
C VAL A 134 -2.58 0.04 -14.24
N LEU A 135 -3.46 0.03 -13.24
CA LEU A 135 -3.93 1.24 -12.58
C LEU A 135 -3.16 1.43 -11.27
N LEU A 136 -2.60 2.62 -11.06
CA LEU A 136 -1.99 3.04 -9.80
C LEU A 136 -2.80 4.20 -9.22
N ALA A 137 -3.18 4.10 -7.95
CA ALA A 137 -3.90 5.14 -7.24
C ALA A 137 -3.07 5.71 -6.09
N ASN A 138 -3.19 7.02 -5.85
CA ASN A 138 -2.54 7.75 -4.77
C ASN A 138 -1.01 7.64 -4.79
N THR A 139 -0.44 7.44 -5.97
CA THR A 139 1.01 7.41 -6.23
C THR A 139 1.41 8.62 -7.05
N GLU A 140 2.70 8.83 -7.18
CA GLU A 140 3.23 9.79 -8.14
C GLU A 140 2.96 9.32 -9.57
N HIS A 141 2.92 10.26 -10.52
CA HIS A 141 2.92 9.95 -11.94
C HIS A 141 4.35 9.76 -12.42
N TYR A 142 4.71 8.51 -12.75
CA TYR A 142 6.06 8.15 -13.20
C TYR A 142 6.20 8.36 -14.71
N ASN A 143 6.91 9.41 -15.11
CA ASN A 143 7.11 9.76 -16.54
C ASN A 143 8.29 9.01 -17.18
N ASP A 144 9.06 8.27 -16.41
CA ASP A 144 10.26 7.55 -16.83
C ASP A 144 10.02 6.04 -17.06
N VAL A 145 8.77 5.62 -17.04
CA VAL A 145 8.36 4.24 -17.36
C VAL A 145 8.46 4.02 -18.86
N THR A 146 9.25 3.04 -19.28
CA THR A 146 9.45 2.65 -20.67
C THR A 146 8.96 1.24 -20.97
N LYS A 147 8.83 0.41 -19.95
CA LYS A 147 8.32 -0.96 -20.01
C LYS A 147 7.66 -1.36 -18.69
N PHE A 148 6.88 -2.41 -18.72
CA PHE A 148 6.09 -2.90 -17.58
C PHE A 148 6.95 -3.11 -16.31
N VAL A 149 8.09 -3.77 -16.45
CA VAL A 149 8.99 -4.07 -15.31
C VAL A 149 9.53 -2.80 -14.62
N ASP A 150 9.49 -1.64 -15.28
CA ASP A 150 9.91 -0.39 -14.64
C ASP A 150 8.95 0.03 -13.53
N LEU A 151 7.65 -0.38 -13.57
CA LEU A 151 6.70 -0.14 -12.49
C LEU A 151 7.02 -0.96 -11.24
N GLU A 152 7.52 -2.18 -11.38
CA GLU A 152 7.94 -3.02 -10.25
C GLU A 152 9.07 -2.36 -9.45
N GLY A 153 9.93 -1.59 -10.13
CA GLY A 153 11.00 -0.81 -9.51
C GLY A 153 10.55 0.51 -8.88
N LYS A 154 9.30 0.97 -9.09
CA LYS A 154 8.78 2.18 -8.45
C LYS A 154 8.34 1.90 -7.03
N THR A 155 8.53 2.89 -6.14
CA THR A 155 8.32 2.70 -4.71
C THR A 155 7.21 3.60 -4.17
N THR A 156 6.55 3.11 -3.14
CA THR A 156 5.59 3.89 -2.34
C THR A 156 6.29 5.04 -1.63
N LYS A 157 5.51 5.98 -1.08
CA LYS A 157 6.04 6.96 -0.14
C LYS A 157 6.65 6.27 1.08
N ASP A 158 7.59 6.97 1.71
CA ASP A 158 8.21 6.53 2.96
C ASP A 158 7.14 6.29 4.04
N ILE A 159 7.20 5.12 4.68
CA ILE A 159 6.22 4.69 5.68
C ILE A 159 6.14 5.63 6.90
N ARG A 160 7.24 6.33 7.23
CA ARG A 160 7.27 7.33 8.30
C ARG A 160 6.33 8.49 7.98
N SER A 161 6.34 8.95 6.73
CA SER A 161 5.46 10.06 6.29
C SER A 161 3.99 9.69 6.46
N LEU A 162 3.61 8.44 6.15
CA LEU A 162 2.24 7.97 6.33
C LEU A 162 1.87 7.86 7.81
N ASN A 163 2.75 7.32 8.64
CA ASN A 163 2.53 7.19 10.09
C ASN A 163 2.54 8.52 10.82
N ALA A 164 3.34 9.51 10.38
CA ALA A 164 3.36 10.85 10.95
C ALA A 164 2.02 11.58 10.76
N VAL A 165 1.33 11.37 9.62
CA VAL A 165 -0.01 11.89 9.38
C VAL A 165 -1.05 11.14 10.24
N GLY A 166 -0.85 9.85 10.44
CA GLY A 166 -1.69 8.95 11.21
C GLY A 166 -2.64 8.12 10.37
N VAL A 167 -3.07 7.01 10.98
CA VAL A 167 -4.00 6.05 10.37
C VAL A 167 -5.34 6.71 10.08
N GLY A 168 -5.96 6.40 8.95
CA GLY A 168 -7.23 6.98 8.49
C GLY A 168 -7.13 8.38 7.89
N LYS A 169 -5.97 9.05 7.98
CA LYS A 169 -5.80 10.46 7.57
C LYS A 169 -5.09 10.65 6.24
N SER A 170 -4.51 9.60 5.67
CA SER A 170 -3.75 9.64 4.43
C SER A 170 -4.43 8.84 3.32
N TYR A 171 -4.32 9.33 2.10
CA TYR A 171 -4.63 8.55 0.90
C TYR A 171 -3.52 7.52 0.68
N LEU A 172 -3.88 6.24 0.70
CA LEU A 172 -2.90 5.17 0.63
C LEU A 172 -2.58 4.79 -0.81
N PRO A 173 -1.33 4.42 -1.12
CA PRO A 173 -0.97 3.90 -2.42
C PRO A 173 -1.69 2.59 -2.69
N MET A 174 -2.26 2.47 -3.90
CA MET A 174 -2.98 1.27 -4.34
C MET A 174 -2.61 0.93 -5.78
N HIS A 175 -2.75 -0.34 -6.12
CA HIS A 175 -2.54 -0.86 -7.46
C HIS A 175 -3.66 -1.82 -7.87
N SER A 176 -3.89 -1.94 -9.17
CA SER A 176 -4.66 -3.04 -9.75
C SER A 176 -3.77 -4.25 -10.00
N PRO A 177 -4.32 -5.44 -10.19
CA PRO A 177 -3.61 -6.50 -10.89
C PRO A 177 -3.25 -6.05 -12.32
N GLU A 178 -2.34 -6.78 -12.99
CA GLU A 178 -2.15 -6.64 -14.43
C GLU A 178 -3.45 -7.03 -15.15
N LEU A 179 -3.95 -6.11 -15.97
CA LEU A 179 -5.17 -6.31 -16.75
C LEU A 179 -4.78 -6.57 -18.21
N THR A 180 -5.32 -7.61 -18.80
CA THR A 180 -5.28 -7.79 -20.27
C THR A 180 -6.52 -7.15 -20.86
N VAL A 181 -6.35 -6.31 -21.86
CA VAL A 181 -7.42 -5.51 -22.47
C VAL A 181 -7.37 -5.61 -23.98
N GLY A 182 -8.44 -6.07 -24.60
CA GLY A 182 -8.56 -6.21 -26.04
C GLY A 182 -9.98 -5.97 -26.54
N GLY A 183 -10.22 -6.27 -27.82
CA GLY A 183 -11.54 -6.13 -28.41
C GLY A 183 -12.06 -4.70 -28.49
N LEU A 184 -11.15 -3.71 -28.59
CA LEU A 184 -11.52 -2.31 -28.68
C LEU A 184 -12.22 -2.01 -30.00
N LYS A 185 -13.33 -1.30 -29.93
CA LYS A 185 -14.00 -0.74 -31.10
C LYS A 185 -13.38 0.61 -31.45
N PRO A 186 -12.71 0.74 -32.61
CA PRO A 186 -12.10 2.01 -33.01
C PRO A 186 -13.15 3.07 -33.33
N SER A 187 -12.78 4.31 -33.13
CA SER A 187 -13.53 5.46 -33.65
C SER A 187 -13.23 5.69 -35.13
N SER A 188 -14.21 6.20 -35.85
CA SER A 188 -14.09 6.63 -37.25
C SER A 188 -14.45 8.12 -37.40
N ASP A 189 -14.43 8.66 -38.61
CA ASP A 189 -14.83 10.04 -38.86
C ASP A 189 -16.33 10.29 -38.57
N THR A 190 -17.15 9.24 -38.56
CA THR A 190 -18.61 9.33 -38.41
C THR A 190 -19.14 8.66 -37.13
N GLU A 191 -18.37 7.80 -36.50
CA GLU A 191 -18.77 7.10 -35.30
C GLU A 191 -17.64 7.14 -34.25
N HIS A 192 -17.98 7.51 -33.04
CA HIS A 192 -17.04 7.67 -31.94
C HIS A 192 -17.43 6.76 -30.81
N PHE A 193 -16.43 6.08 -30.21
CA PHE A 193 -16.62 5.10 -29.14
C PHE A 193 -15.64 5.31 -28.00
N ILE A 194 -16.15 5.16 -26.77
CA ILE A 194 -15.36 4.95 -25.55
C ILE A 194 -15.49 3.46 -25.22
N ASN A 195 -14.37 2.78 -24.99
CA ASN A 195 -14.34 1.36 -24.70
C ASN A 195 -14.12 1.14 -23.20
N TRP A 196 -15.14 0.67 -22.52
CA TRP A 196 -15.08 0.34 -21.09
C TRP A 196 -14.59 -1.08 -20.86
N TYR A 197 -13.56 -1.24 -20.03
CA TYR A 197 -13.08 -2.55 -19.62
C TYR A 197 -14.20 -3.35 -18.93
N ASN A 198 -14.43 -4.60 -19.36
CA ASN A 198 -15.53 -5.43 -18.88
C ASN A 198 -15.11 -6.67 -18.08
N GLY A 199 -13.84 -6.80 -17.71
CA GLY A 199 -13.32 -7.87 -16.86
C GLY A 199 -12.89 -9.14 -17.57
N ALA A 200 -13.28 -9.37 -18.83
CA ALA A 200 -13.00 -10.61 -19.57
C ALA A 200 -11.96 -10.41 -20.68
N SER A 201 -10.91 -9.64 -20.41
CA SER A 201 -9.88 -9.25 -21.40
C SER A 201 -10.47 -8.57 -22.62
N SER A 202 -11.63 -7.92 -22.49
CA SER A 202 -12.36 -7.25 -23.55
C SER A 202 -12.99 -5.95 -23.05
N CYS A 203 -13.59 -5.22 -23.98
CA CYS A 203 -14.23 -3.95 -23.70
C CYS A 203 -15.68 -3.94 -24.21
N THR A 204 -16.53 -3.17 -23.51
CA THR A 204 -17.85 -2.78 -23.97
C THR A 204 -17.78 -1.40 -24.57
N PRO A 205 -18.02 -1.24 -25.88
CA PRO A 205 -18.00 0.07 -26.54
C PRO A 205 -19.28 0.85 -26.18
N GLU A 206 -19.12 2.10 -25.81
CA GLU A 206 -20.17 3.10 -25.67
C GLU A 206 -20.06 4.10 -26.81
N LYS A 207 -21.15 4.32 -27.54
CA LYS A 207 -21.17 5.31 -28.62
C LYS A 207 -21.35 6.72 -28.05
N VAL A 208 -20.47 7.63 -28.42
CA VAL A 208 -20.50 9.04 -28.02
C VAL A 208 -20.78 9.94 -29.23
N THR A 209 -21.20 11.18 -28.99
CA THR A 209 -21.72 12.07 -30.01
C THR A 209 -20.65 12.74 -30.85
N ALA A 210 -19.45 12.93 -30.29
CA ALA A 210 -18.32 13.54 -30.97
C ALA A 210 -17.01 12.85 -30.59
N LYS A 211 -15.97 13.02 -31.42
CA LYS A 211 -14.64 12.42 -31.19
C LYS A 211 -14.02 12.86 -29.86
N ASP A 212 -14.29 14.10 -29.47
CA ASP A 212 -13.77 14.70 -28.21
C ASP A 212 -14.83 14.71 -27.10
N ASP A 213 -15.96 14.01 -27.29
CA ASP A 213 -16.98 13.85 -26.27
C ASP A 213 -16.62 12.69 -25.36
N HIS A 214 -16.04 13.02 -24.23
CA HIS A 214 -15.65 12.06 -23.20
C HIS A 214 -16.65 12.03 -22.03
N THR A 215 -17.82 12.65 -22.20
CA THR A 215 -18.83 12.79 -21.13
C THR A 215 -19.62 11.51 -20.86
N GLY A 216 -19.42 10.45 -21.64
CA GLY A 216 -20.07 9.15 -21.46
C GLY A 216 -20.02 8.66 -20.00
N SER A 217 -21.19 8.24 -19.49
CA SER A 217 -21.32 7.65 -18.17
C SER A 217 -20.76 6.23 -18.16
N ILE A 218 -20.38 5.72 -17.00
CA ILE A 218 -20.10 4.29 -16.85
C ILE A 218 -21.35 3.52 -17.29
N PRO A 219 -21.30 2.62 -18.29
CA PRO A 219 -22.46 1.85 -18.70
C PRO A 219 -23.00 1.07 -17.50
N ALA A 220 -24.32 1.16 -17.26
CA ALA A 220 -24.98 0.42 -16.18
C ALA A 220 -24.83 -1.11 -16.33
N ALA A 221 -24.58 -1.59 -17.54
CA ALA A 221 -24.28 -3.00 -17.84
C ALA A 221 -23.06 -3.04 -18.77
N GLY A 222 -21.99 -3.77 -18.35
CA GLY A 222 -20.86 -4.08 -19.21
C GLY A 222 -19.52 -3.40 -18.89
N ALA A 223 -19.42 -2.57 -17.85
CA ALA A 223 -18.15 -2.18 -17.26
C ALA A 223 -17.89 -2.96 -15.97
N THR A 224 -16.74 -3.58 -15.86
CA THR A 224 -16.31 -4.22 -14.63
C THR A 224 -15.46 -3.24 -13.83
N LYS A 225 -15.77 -3.07 -12.56
CA LYS A 225 -14.95 -2.26 -11.66
C LYS A 225 -13.64 -2.99 -11.39
N VAL A 226 -12.54 -2.32 -11.66
CA VAL A 226 -11.19 -2.80 -11.32
C VAL A 226 -10.96 -2.61 -9.83
N ILE A 227 -10.63 -3.68 -9.13
CA ILE A 227 -10.36 -3.66 -7.70
C ILE A 227 -8.96 -3.08 -7.48
N MET A 228 -8.90 -2.03 -6.67
CA MET A 228 -7.67 -1.38 -6.26
C MET A 228 -7.24 -1.91 -4.89
N THR A 229 -6.08 -2.53 -4.83
CA THR A 229 -5.51 -3.15 -3.63
C THR A 229 -4.47 -2.22 -3.00
N ARG A 230 -4.50 -2.01 -1.69
CA ARG A 230 -3.49 -1.19 -1.00
C ARG A 230 -2.12 -1.84 -1.06
N SER A 231 -1.09 -1.04 -1.36
CA SER A 231 0.31 -1.50 -1.44
C SER A 231 1.00 -1.63 -0.08
N ILE A 232 0.31 -1.33 1.01
CA ILE A 232 0.82 -1.38 2.39
C ILE A 232 -0.11 -2.23 3.27
N ALA A 233 0.34 -2.54 4.49
CA ALA A 233 -0.42 -3.23 5.52
C ALA A 233 -0.62 -2.31 6.75
N ARG A 234 -1.46 -2.73 7.70
CA ARG A 234 -1.76 -2.04 8.96
C ARG A 234 -1.57 -2.98 10.13
N VAL A 235 -1.08 -2.48 11.26
CA VAL A 235 -0.95 -3.23 12.51
C VAL A 235 -1.53 -2.44 13.67
N GLN A 236 -2.32 -3.08 14.50
CA GLN A 236 -2.99 -2.49 15.67
C GLN A 236 -2.80 -3.39 16.89
N LEU A 237 -2.50 -2.80 18.03
CA LEU A 237 -2.58 -3.47 19.33
C LEU A 237 -4.02 -3.33 19.87
N VAL A 238 -4.78 -4.44 19.80
CA VAL A 238 -6.19 -4.45 20.20
C VAL A 238 -6.33 -4.59 21.71
N SER A 239 -5.57 -5.53 22.30
CA SER A 239 -5.58 -5.75 23.75
C SER A 239 -4.23 -6.18 24.28
N LEU A 240 -3.93 -5.78 25.50
CA LEU A 240 -2.78 -6.23 26.27
C LEU A 240 -3.22 -6.49 27.71
N LYS A 241 -2.85 -7.65 28.24
CA LYS A 241 -3.13 -8.06 29.61
C LYS A 241 -1.90 -8.72 30.23
N ALA A 242 -1.93 -8.94 31.53
CA ALA A 242 -0.95 -9.74 32.24
C ALA A 242 -1.61 -10.93 32.93
N ASP A 243 -0.85 -12.04 33.05
CA ASP A 243 -1.15 -13.19 33.88
C ASP A 243 0.15 -13.64 34.53
N PHE A 244 0.43 -13.14 35.71
CA PHE A 244 1.61 -13.47 36.50
C PHE A 244 1.31 -14.54 37.59
N SER A 245 0.15 -15.18 37.53
CA SER A 245 -0.31 -16.13 38.54
C SER A 245 0.71 -17.24 38.89
N ALA A 246 1.48 -17.68 37.89
CA ALA A 246 2.54 -18.68 38.07
C ALA A 246 3.77 -18.15 38.86
N LEU A 247 3.94 -16.83 38.92
CA LEU A 247 5.09 -16.16 39.54
C LEU A 247 4.73 -15.51 40.89
N GLU A 248 3.44 -15.26 41.12
CA GLU A 248 2.92 -14.65 42.33
C GLU A 248 2.82 -15.72 43.41
N SER A 249 3.81 -15.79 44.31
CA SER A 249 3.83 -16.64 45.49
C SER A 249 3.96 -15.80 46.75
N ASP A 250 3.46 -16.31 47.90
CA ASP A 250 3.65 -15.73 49.23
C ASP A 250 3.17 -14.27 49.36
N GLY A 251 2.11 -13.89 48.64
CA GLY A 251 1.51 -12.54 48.76
C GLY A 251 2.26 -11.47 47.99
N LYS A 252 3.20 -11.83 47.15
CA LYS A 252 3.84 -10.89 46.20
C LYS A 252 2.91 -10.61 45.04
N THR A 253 2.85 -9.34 44.63
CA THR A 253 2.13 -8.90 43.44
C THR A 253 3.13 -8.47 42.39
N ILE A 254 3.01 -9.02 41.21
CA ILE A 254 3.82 -8.60 40.07
C ILE A 254 3.07 -7.52 39.24
N ARG A 255 3.80 -6.51 38.83
CA ARG A 255 3.28 -5.40 38.04
C ARG A 255 4.20 -5.08 36.87
N PHE A 256 3.60 -4.80 35.74
CA PHE A 256 4.30 -4.28 34.55
C PHE A 256 3.66 -2.97 34.11
N ASP A 257 4.42 -1.88 34.20
CA ASP A 257 4.00 -0.56 33.78
C ASP A 257 4.46 -0.34 32.35
N VAL A 258 3.53 -0.40 31.40
CA VAL A 258 3.84 -0.21 29.95
C VAL A 258 4.24 1.24 29.73
N THR A 259 5.41 1.47 29.18
CA THR A 259 5.93 2.80 28.84
C THR A 259 5.85 3.11 27.37
N SER A 260 6.01 2.11 26.51
CA SER A 260 5.92 2.29 25.07
C SER A 260 5.57 1.01 24.32
N VAL A 261 4.98 1.16 23.16
CA VAL A 261 4.80 0.14 22.13
C VAL A 261 5.35 0.68 20.83
N PHE A 262 6.15 -0.10 20.12
CA PHE A 262 6.78 0.36 18.90
C PHE A 262 7.05 -0.78 17.91
N LEU A 263 7.33 -0.41 16.67
CA LEU A 263 7.70 -1.35 15.61
C LEU A 263 9.20 -1.37 15.39
N ALA A 264 9.75 -2.54 15.14
CA ALA A 264 11.12 -2.75 14.71
C ALA A 264 11.16 -3.47 13.36
N ASN A 265 12.24 -3.24 12.60
CA ASN A 265 12.47 -3.84 11.29
C ASN A 265 11.34 -3.55 10.28
N VAL A 266 10.89 -2.29 10.23
CA VAL A 266 9.89 -1.83 9.27
C VAL A 266 10.58 -1.36 8.01
N ARG A 267 10.21 -1.89 6.87
CA ARG A 267 10.72 -1.42 5.58
C ARG A 267 10.32 0.02 5.32
N ALA A 268 11.25 0.83 4.85
CA ALA A 268 11.04 2.25 4.56
C ALA A 268 9.96 2.48 3.50
N ASN A 269 9.97 1.69 2.43
CA ASN A 269 8.97 1.69 1.37
C ASN A 269 8.81 0.30 0.75
N ALA A 270 7.77 0.12 -0.04
CA ALA A 270 7.52 -1.08 -0.82
C ALA A 270 7.46 -0.73 -2.31
N SER A 271 7.37 -1.72 -3.19
CA SER A 271 6.98 -1.51 -4.58
C SER A 271 5.57 -0.90 -4.64
N VAL A 272 5.30 -0.03 -5.60
CA VAL A 272 3.95 0.48 -5.85
C VAL A 272 2.97 -0.64 -6.21
N MET A 273 3.48 -1.78 -6.65
CA MET A 273 2.72 -3.00 -6.91
C MET A 273 2.44 -3.83 -5.64
N GLY A 274 2.77 -3.29 -4.44
CA GLY A 274 2.50 -3.93 -3.15
C GLY A 274 3.45 -5.07 -2.79
N GLU A 275 4.54 -5.22 -3.52
CA GLU A 275 5.58 -6.19 -3.26
C GLU A 275 6.67 -5.64 -2.34
N GLU A 276 7.52 -6.53 -1.84
CA GLU A 276 8.70 -6.15 -1.08
C GLU A 276 9.68 -5.34 -1.95
N ASN A 277 10.20 -4.25 -1.39
CA ASN A 277 11.36 -3.54 -1.95
C ASN A 277 12.63 -3.98 -1.24
N THR A 278 13.38 -4.89 -1.82
CA THR A 278 14.64 -5.41 -1.25
C THR A 278 15.72 -4.35 -1.09
N GLY A 279 15.66 -3.25 -1.85
CA GLY A 279 16.57 -2.11 -1.76
C GLY A 279 16.22 -1.09 -0.68
N ALA A 280 15.03 -1.18 -0.07
CA ALA A 280 14.60 -0.24 0.94
C ALA A 280 15.39 -0.41 2.25
N GLY A 281 15.69 0.71 2.91
CA GLY A 281 16.19 0.73 4.28
C GLY A 281 15.13 0.27 5.28
N PHE A 282 15.56 0.16 6.54
CA PHE A 282 14.68 -0.21 7.64
C PHE A 282 14.56 0.92 8.66
N TYR A 283 13.42 0.96 9.31
CA TYR A 283 13.14 1.84 10.44
C TYR A 283 12.82 1.05 11.69
N ARG A 284 13.06 1.69 12.81
CA ARG A 284 12.70 1.25 14.13
C ARG A 284 12.06 2.41 14.88
N GLY A 285 10.93 2.15 15.54
CA GLY A 285 10.41 3.02 16.55
C GLY A 285 11.28 2.92 17.82
N ALA A 286 11.58 4.06 18.41
CA ALA A 286 12.07 4.13 19.77
C ALA A 286 11.59 5.44 20.37
N PRO A 287 11.19 5.47 21.66
CA PRO A 287 10.92 6.73 22.35
C PRO A 287 12.23 7.54 22.48
N GLU A 288 12.13 8.87 22.55
CA GLU A 288 13.27 9.81 22.68
C GLU A 288 14.25 9.44 23.82
N SER A 289 13.74 8.79 24.87
CA SER A 289 14.55 8.39 26.03
C SER A 289 15.46 7.18 25.77
N PHE A 290 15.38 6.57 24.59
CA PHE A 290 16.21 5.43 24.26
C PHE A 290 17.51 5.88 23.62
N ASP A 291 18.63 5.47 24.20
CA ASP A 291 19.93 5.60 23.56
C ASP A 291 19.97 4.71 22.31
N GLU A 292 20.26 5.32 21.16
CA GLU A 292 20.38 4.62 19.88
C GLU A 292 21.43 3.50 19.88
N HIS A 293 22.40 3.55 20.82
CA HIS A 293 23.42 2.51 21.01
C HIS A 293 22.90 1.27 21.71
N GLN A 294 21.70 1.30 22.29
CA GLN A 294 21.10 0.14 22.98
C GLN A 294 20.50 -0.90 22.05
N PHE A 295 20.44 -0.64 20.75
CA PHE A 295 19.77 -1.49 19.80
C PHE A 295 20.72 -2.04 18.75
N LEU A 296 21.05 -3.33 18.87
CA LEU A 296 21.97 -4.03 17.99
C LEU A 296 21.35 -4.41 16.63
N ILE A 297 20.04 -4.62 16.57
CA ILE A 297 19.32 -5.01 15.34
C ILE A 297 19.30 -3.90 14.28
N ALA A 298 19.81 -2.73 14.62
CA ALA A 298 19.55 -1.51 13.89
C ALA A 298 20.74 -0.93 13.15
N LEU A 299 21.72 -1.69 12.79
CA LEU A 299 22.94 -1.18 12.15
C LEU A 299 22.71 -0.31 10.89
N ASN A 300 21.52 -0.40 10.30
CA ASN A 300 21.11 0.45 9.17
C ASN A 300 19.68 1.00 9.33
N SER A 301 19.09 0.93 10.53
CA SER A 301 17.74 1.46 10.74
C SER A 301 17.80 2.83 11.40
N THR A 302 17.10 3.79 10.82
CA THR A 302 16.88 5.09 11.43
C THR A 302 15.79 4.97 12.48
N VAL A 303 16.03 5.52 13.67
CA VAL A 303 15.00 5.63 14.72
C VAL A 303 13.96 6.66 14.30
N ASP A 304 12.68 6.36 14.50
CA ASP A 304 11.58 7.27 14.14
C ASP A 304 10.41 7.17 15.12
N GLU A 305 10.02 8.32 15.66
CA GLU A 305 8.91 8.45 16.62
C GLU A 305 7.54 8.13 16.00
N ALA A 306 7.39 8.28 14.69
CA ALA A 306 6.13 7.95 14.01
C ALA A 306 5.75 6.46 14.14
N LEU A 307 6.70 5.60 14.52
CA LEU A 307 6.50 4.17 14.75
C LEU A 307 6.31 3.80 16.21
N VAL A 308 6.14 4.78 17.10
CA VAL A 308 6.04 4.61 18.55
C VAL A 308 4.68 5.11 19.04
N ALA A 309 4.17 4.49 20.10
CA ALA A 309 3.20 5.08 21.04
C ALA A 309 3.79 5.00 22.45
N THR A 310 3.68 6.07 23.21
CA THR A 310 4.17 6.19 24.59
C THR A 310 3.01 6.29 25.58
N TYR A 311 3.20 5.71 26.77
CA TYR A 311 2.16 5.62 27.79
C TYR A 311 2.74 6.02 29.16
N SER A 312 1.93 6.72 29.97
CA SER A 312 2.31 7.13 31.33
C SER A 312 1.58 6.39 32.47
N ASP A 313 0.40 5.83 32.19
CA ASP A 313 -0.50 5.32 33.22
C ASP A 313 -1.13 3.97 32.83
N ARG A 314 -0.36 3.06 32.24
CA ARG A 314 -0.82 1.75 31.77
C ARG A 314 -0.16 0.60 32.55
N SER A 315 -0.67 0.34 33.77
CA SER A 315 -0.18 -0.74 34.64
C SER A 315 -0.97 -2.01 34.45
N LEU A 316 -0.27 -3.12 34.31
CA LEU A 316 -0.81 -4.47 34.16
C LEU A 316 -0.47 -5.30 35.40
N THR A 317 -1.46 -6.03 35.94
CA THR A 317 -1.33 -7.01 37.02
C THR A 317 -2.21 -8.22 36.74
N THR A 318 -1.98 -9.36 37.38
CA THR A 318 -2.84 -10.54 37.24
C THR A 318 -4.30 -10.25 37.62
N ALA A 319 -4.51 -9.49 38.68
CA ALA A 319 -5.85 -9.11 39.13
C ALA A 319 -6.48 -7.99 38.31
N GLY A 320 -5.70 -7.33 37.45
CA GLY A 320 -6.15 -6.28 36.57
C GLY A 320 -6.92 -6.82 35.39
N ASN A 321 -7.88 -6.04 34.91
CA ASN A 321 -8.57 -6.36 33.66
C ASN A 321 -7.64 -6.15 32.47
N ALA A 322 -7.93 -6.86 31.39
CA ALA A 322 -7.30 -6.58 30.10
C ALA A 322 -7.48 -5.09 29.77
N LEU A 323 -6.39 -4.41 29.45
CA LEU A 323 -6.46 -3.04 28.97
C LEU A 323 -6.79 -3.07 27.48
N THR A 324 -7.78 -2.27 27.12
CA THR A 324 -8.19 -1.99 25.72
C THR A 324 -8.00 -0.50 25.43
N GLY A 325 -8.31 -0.08 24.22
CA GLY A 325 -8.15 1.31 23.84
C GLY A 325 -6.68 1.72 23.79
N TRP A 326 -5.85 0.84 23.27
CA TRP A 326 -4.49 1.16 22.89
C TRP A 326 -4.51 2.01 21.63
N ASP A 327 -3.83 3.14 21.67
CA ASP A 327 -3.71 4.05 20.54
C ASP A 327 -2.54 3.68 19.62
N PHE A 328 -2.06 2.44 19.72
CA PHE A 328 -1.06 1.90 18.81
C PHE A 328 -1.71 1.33 17.56
N ASP A 329 -1.62 2.09 16.49
CA ASP A 329 -2.15 1.77 15.17
C ASP A 329 -1.23 2.37 14.10
N LYS A 330 -0.60 1.53 13.27
CA LYS A 330 0.47 1.92 12.37
C LYS A 330 0.38 1.24 11.01
N TYR A 331 0.89 1.93 9.98
CA TYR A 331 1.14 1.34 8.67
C TYR A 331 2.49 0.65 8.63
N ILE A 332 2.57 -0.44 7.89
CA ILE A 332 3.80 -1.19 7.59
C ILE A 332 3.85 -1.58 6.12
N ASN A 333 5.05 -1.75 5.58
CA ASN A 333 5.26 -2.22 4.22
C ASN A 333 5.43 -3.73 4.16
N ALA A 334 5.18 -4.31 2.98
CA ALA A 334 5.49 -5.71 2.70
C ALA A 334 6.96 -6.03 3.00
N ASN A 335 7.19 -7.16 3.64
CA ASN A 335 8.50 -7.57 4.13
C ASN A 335 8.63 -9.09 4.11
N SER A 336 9.71 -9.61 3.54
CA SER A 336 10.10 -11.01 3.63
C SER A 336 11.18 -11.20 4.70
N PRO A 337 11.06 -12.19 5.59
CA PRO A 337 12.08 -12.47 6.59
C PRO A 337 13.45 -12.78 5.98
N GLU A 338 13.47 -13.38 4.81
CA GLU A 338 14.72 -13.76 4.12
C GLU A 338 15.54 -12.57 3.65
N SER A 339 14.88 -11.45 3.36
CA SER A 339 15.54 -10.24 2.83
C SER A 339 16.32 -9.45 3.87
N ILE A 340 16.12 -9.74 5.15
CA ILE A 340 16.86 -9.10 6.25
C ILE A 340 18.07 -9.96 6.68
N MET A 341 18.21 -11.16 6.14
CA MET A 341 19.34 -12.05 6.39
C MET A 341 20.62 -11.47 5.77
N GLY A 342 21.50 -10.97 6.58
CA GLY A 342 22.79 -10.45 6.13
C GLY A 342 23.18 -9.10 6.72
N ILE A 343 22.36 -8.54 7.62
CA ILE A 343 22.80 -7.40 8.42
C ILE A 343 23.85 -7.92 9.42
N PRO A 344 25.13 -7.53 9.29
CA PRO A 344 26.16 -7.96 10.22
C PRO A 344 25.91 -7.31 11.57
N PHE A 345 25.93 -8.10 12.63
CA PHE A 345 26.01 -7.58 13.98
C PHE A 345 27.45 -7.21 14.28
N THR A 346 27.69 -6.01 14.74
CA THR A 346 28.96 -5.63 15.37
C THR A 346 28.71 -5.28 16.82
N ALA A 347 29.31 -6.03 17.71
CA ALA A 347 29.29 -5.69 19.12
C ALA A 347 30.22 -4.52 19.39
N SER A 348 29.84 -3.66 20.32
CA SER A 348 30.77 -2.71 20.91
C SER A 348 31.64 -3.42 21.95
N GLY A 349 32.95 -3.26 21.87
CA GLY A 349 33.88 -3.59 22.93
C GLY A 349 34.90 -4.68 22.61
N ASP A 350 34.52 -5.87 22.21
CA ASP A 350 35.43 -6.94 21.80
C ASP A 350 35.11 -7.59 20.45
N GLY A 351 34.11 -7.07 19.77
CA GLY A 351 33.93 -7.28 18.34
C GLY A 351 33.29 -8.60 17.92
N SER A 352 32.88 -9.45 18.82
CA SER A 352 32.30 -10.72 18.40
C SER A 352 30.84 -10.87 18.82
N TYR A 353 29.93 -10.67 17.85
CA TYR A 353 28.63 -11.30 17.91
C TYR A 353 28.58 -12.37 16.81
N SER A 354 28.41 -13.59 17.24
CA SER A 354 28.07 -14.66 16.34
C SER A 354 26.62 -14.45 15.88
N LYS A 355 26.43 -14.43 14.57
CA LYS A 355 25.14 -14.61 13.92
C LYS A 355 24.55 -15.90 14.50
N GLU A 356 23.50 -15.82 15.30
CA GLU A 356 22.72 -17.02 15.57
C GLU A 356 22.09 -17.47 14.27
N GLU A 357 22.49 -18.63 13.81
CA GLU A 357 21.95 -19.25 12.61
C GLU A 357 20.46 -19.48 12.82
N GLY A 358 19.62 -18.82 12.03
CA GLY A 358 18.19 -19.09 11.93
C GLY A 358 17.22 -17.98 12.27
N GLY A 359 17.67 -16.85 12.77
CA GLY A 359 16.77 -15.72 13.07
C GLY A 359 16.49 -14.84 11.84
N ALA A 360 15.44 -15.13 11.09
CA ALA A 360 14.94 -14.16 10.13
C ALA A 360 14.48 -12.91 10.88
N TYR A 361 15.02 -11.73 10.53
CA TYR A 361 14.64 -10.46 11.14
C TYR A 361 13.29 -10.02 10.55
N GLN A 362 12.22 -10.40 11.22
CA GLN A 362 10.86 -10.04 10.88
C GLN A 362 10.52 -8.67 11.44
N THR A 363 9.57 -7.98 10.80
CA THR A 363 8.91 -6.84 11.43
C THR A 363 8.27 -7.31 12.75
N ARG A 364 8.54 -6.59 13.83
CA ARG A 364 8.12 -6.94 15.18
C ARG A 364 7.38 -5.80 15.83
N LEU A 365 6.34 -6.15 16.57
CA LEU A 365 5.76 -5.28 17.60
C LEU A 365 6.52 -5.52 18.89
N ILE A 366 7.06 -4.47 19.49
CA ILE A 366 7.78 -4.52 20.77
C ILE A 366 6.98 -3.76 21.81
N ILE A 367 6.75 -4.41 22.94
CA ILE A 367 6.14 -3.81 24.11
C ILE A 367 7.24 -3.61 25.15
N ALA A 368 7.43 -2.37 25.60
CA ALA A 368 8.42 -1.99 26.60
C ALA A 368 7.76 -1.39 27.83
N GLY A 369 8.34 -1.64 28.99
CA GLY A 369 7.85 -1.11 30.27
C GLY A 369 8.71 -1.49 31.45
N ASN A 370 8.34 -0.99 32.63
CA ASN A 370 9.04 -1.26 33.87
C ASN A 370 8.39 -2.43 34.61
N TYR A 371 9.19 -3.45 34.91
CA TYR A 371 8.75 -4.63 35.65
C TYR A 371 9.05 -4.52 37.14
N TYR A 372 8.09 -4.90 37.97
CA TYR A 372 8.19 -4.85 39.42
C TYR A 372 7.83 -6.21 40.02
N ASP A 373 8.70 -6.69 40.91
CA ASP A 373 8.45 -7.84 41.78
C ASP A 373 8.14 -7.31 43.20
N GLY A 374 6.87 -7.27 43.54
CA GLY A 374 6.39 -6.50 44.70
C GLY A 374 6.71 -5.01 44.53
N ASN A 375 7.46 -4.47 45.51
CA ASN A 375 7.92 -3.07 45.45
C ASN A 375 9.30 -2.90 44.81
N GLN A 376 9.93 -3.98 44.35
CA GLN A 376 11.26 -3.93 43.79
C GLN A 376 11.19 -3.75 42.29
N SER A 377 11.72 -2.63 41.79
CA SER A 377 11.89 -2.44 40.35
C SER A 377 12.99 -3.37 39.81
N LYS A 378 12.70 -4.05 38.74
CA LYS A 378 13.64 -4.86 37.94
C LYS A 378 14.14 -4.12 36.71
N GLY A 379 13.71 -2.85 36.53
CA GLY A 379 14.04 -2.03 35.40
C GLY A 379 13.19 -2.31 34.17
N THR A 380 13.59 -1.75 33.04
CA THR A 380 12.87 -1.89 31.78
C THR A 380 12.96 -3.32 31.24
N ARG A 381 11.86 -3.79 30.71
CA ARG A 381 11.72 -5.10 30.05
C ARG A 381 11.04 -4.96 28.72
N TYR A 382 11.38 -5.86 27.80
CA TYR A 382 10.93 -5.86 26.42
C TYR A 382 10.30 -7.20 26.07
N PHE A 383 9.20 -7.14 25.32
CA PHE A 383 8.48 -8.29 24.79
C PHE A 383 8.35 -8.16 23.28
N HIS A 384 8.75 -9.19 22.56
CA HIS A 384 8.81 -9.19 21.10
C HIS A 384 7.70 -10.04 20.51
N ILE A 385 6.88 -9.46 19.65
CA ILE A 385 5.82 -10.14 18.90
C ILE A 385 6.17 -10.07 17.41
N PRO A 386 6.62 -11.17 16.80
CA PRO A 386 6.89 -11.21 15.38
C PRO A 386 5.58 -11.10 14.60
N LEU A 387 5.49 -10.16 13.65
CA LEU A 387 4.36 -10.02 12.75
C LEU A 387 4.56 -10.97 11.57
N LYS A 388 3.74 -12.01 11.49
CA LYS A 388 3.79 -13.00 10.42
C LYS A 388 2.41 -13.51 10.06
N LEU A 389 2.23 -13.90 8.82
CA LEU A 389 1.03 -14.62 8.39
C LEU A 389 1.02 -16.03 8.98
N VAL A 390 -0.14 -16.48 9.46
CA VAL A 390 -0.32 -17.85 9.92
C VAL A 390 -0.26 -18.78 8.71
N GLY A 391 0.68 -19.71 8.70
CA GLY A 391 0.84 -20.70 7.61
C GLY A 391 1.80 -20.29 6.50
N ASP A 392 2.26 -19.04 6.45
CA ASP A 392 3.29 -18.57 5.52
C ASP A 392 4.66 -18.44 6.20
N ALA A 393 5.72 -18.39 5.40
CA ALA A 393 7.12 -18.31 5.86
C ALA A 393 7.47 -17.03 6.64
N GLY A 394 6.48 -16.36 7.23
CA GLY A 394 6.67 -15.21 8.10
C GLY A 394 6.64 -13.86 7.40
N ASN A 395 6.05 -13.78 6.21
CA ASN A 395 5.99 -12.55 5.42
C ASN A 395 4.88 -11.61 5.90
N VAL A 396 5.16 -10.31 5.87
CA VAL A 396 4.15 -9.25 5.92
C VAL A 396 3.71 -8.95 4.50
N ALA A 397 2.48 -9.34 4.15
CA ALA A 397 1.90 -9.03 2.85
C ALA A 397 1.16 -7.68 2.86
N SER A 398 1.13 -7.00 1.72
CA SER A 398 0.32 -5.81 1.51
C SER A 398 -1.18 -6.08 1.65
N ASN A 399 -1.96 -5.04 1.86
CA ASN A 399 -3.41 -5.10 2.04
C ASN A 399 -3.88 -6.05 3.16
N LYS A 400 -3.09 -6.18 4.23
CA LYS A 400 -3.42 -6.97 5.43
C LYS A 400 -3.55 -6.09 6.65
N PHE A 401 -4.45 -6.46 7.54
CA PHE A 401 -4.65 -5.84 8.83
C PHE A 401 -4.28 -6.83 9.94
N PHE A 402 -3.21 -6.54 10.66
CA PHE A 402 -2.71 -7.33 11.78
C PHE A 402 -3.30 -6.79 13.09
N LYS A 403 -4.23 -7.52 13.68
CA LYS A 403 -4.82 -7.22 14.99
C LYS A 403 -4.12 -8.06 16.05
N VAL A 404 -3.35 -7.41 16.91
CA VAL A 404 -2.52 -8.08 17.92
C VAL A 404 -3.21 -8.04 19.27
N SER A 405 -3.34 -9.21 19.90
CA SER A 405 -3.75 -9.35 21.30
C SER A 405 -2.68 -10.14 22.05
N ALA A 406 -2.23 -9.64 23.21
CA ALA A 406 -1.14 -10.23 23.95
C ALA A 406 -1.43 -10.39 25.44
N THR A 407 -0.79 -11.39 26.06
CA THR A 407 -0.78 -11.62 27.51
C THR A 407 0.66 -11.78 27.97
N ILE A 408 1.13 -10.87 28.82
CA ILE A 408 2.44 -10.95 29.46
C ILE A 408 2.35 -11.94 30.63
N THR A 409 3.25 -12.94 30.67
CA THR A 409 3.23 -14.02 31.66
C THR A 409 4.50 -14.09 32.53
N GLY A 410 5.47 -13.20 32.27
CA GLY A 410 6.74 -13.19 33.00
C GLY A 410 7.52 -11.90 32.86
N GLU A 411 8.81 -11.95 33.20
CA GLU A 411 9.65 -10.75 33.33
C GLU A 411 10.04 -10.10 31.99
N GLY A 412 10.15 -10.87 30.91
CA GLY A 412 10.66 -10.39 29.64
C GLY A 412 12.19 -10.20 29.60
N SER A 413 12.70 -9.68 28.46
CA SER A 413 14.14 -9.42 28.31
C SER A 413 14.53 -8.03 28.84
N PRO A 414 15.67 -7.89 29.50
CA PRO A 414 16.25 -6.58 29.82
C PRO A 414 16.87 -5.89 28.59
N ASN A 415 17.07 -6.63 27.49
CA ASN A 415 17.68 -6.14 26.27
C ASN A 415 16.61 -6.00 25.17
N PRO A 416 16.47 -4.82 24.55
CA PRO A 416 15.48 -4.57 23.50
C PRO A 416 15.71 -5.40 22.23
N ASP A 417 16.90 -5.93 22.03
CA ASP A 417 17.26 -6.70 20.82
C ASP A 417 17.28 -8.21 21.05
N GLU A 418 17.24 -8.64 22.30
CA GLU A 418 17.28 -10.05 22.63
C GLU A 418 15.95 -10.71 22.31
N ILE A 419 15.97 -11.56 21.30
CA ILE A 419 14.84 -12.40 20.92
C ILE A 419 14.88 -13.65 21.80
N LEU A 420 14.27 -13.58 22.96
CA LEU A 420 13.99 -14.76 23.74
C LEU A 420 12.81 -15.49 23.11
N GLU A 421 13.05 -16.58 22.40
CA GLU A 421 11.99 -17.47 21.92
C GLU A 421 11.18 -17.98 23.13
N ASN A 422 9.88 -17.73 23.12
CA ASN A 422 8.90 -18.11 24.15
C ASN A 422 9.04 -17.41 25.52
N ALA A 423 9.74 -16.31 25.62
CA ALA A 423 9.93 -15.65 26.89
C ALA A 423 8.73 -14.78 27.28
N CYS A 424 7.89 -15.32 28.14
CA CYS A 424 7.04 -14.53 29.02
C CYS A 424 5.91 -13.74 28.35
N ILE A 425 5.58 -14.05 27.10
CA ILE A 425 4.43 -13.45 26.42
C ILE A 425 3.70 -14.48 25.54
N ASN A 426 2.40 -14.59 25.74
CA ASN A 426 1.50 -15.30 24.85
C ASN A 426 0.78 -14.27 23.97
N PHE A 427 0.69 -14.52 22.68
CA PHE A 427 0.02 -13.60 21.77
C PHE A 427 -0.81 -14.35 20.73
N SER A 428 -1.82 -13.66 20.22
CA SER A 428 -2.57 -14.04 19.03
C SER A 428 -2.55 -12.88 18.05
N ILE A 429 -2.40 -13.22 16.78
CA ILE A 429 -2.48 -12.25 15.68
C ILE A 429 -3.62 -12.71 14.79
N GLU A 430 -4.65 -11.92 14.71
CA GLU A 430 -5.66 -12.03 13.68
C GLU A 430 -5.18 -11.27 12.44
N VAL A 431 -5.06 -11.95 11.32
CA VAL A 431 -4.71 -11.33 10.05
C VAL A 431 -5.95 -11.32 9.17
N ALA A 432 -6.58 -10.17 9.08
CA ALA A 432 -7.74 -9.95 8.24
C ALA A 432 -7.35 -9.32 6.89
N PRO A 433 -8.08 -9.59 5.79
CA PRO A 433 -8.03 -8.74 4.62
C PRO A 433 -8.39 -7.31 5.05
N TRP A 434 -7.63 -6.33 4.60
CA TRP A 434 -7.93 -4.94 4.93
C TRP A 434 -8.98 -4.38 3.98
N ASN A 435 -10.22 -4.61 4.29
CA ASN A 435 -11.35 -4.27 3.45
C ASN A 435 -11.97 -2.93 3.86
N VAL A 436 -12.44 -2.19 2.86
CA VAL A 436 -13.25 -0.98 3.08
C VAL A 436 -14.71 -1.38 3.15
N VAL A 437 -15.41 -0.93 4.17
CA VAL A 437 -16.87 -1.01 4.23
C VAL A 437 -17.43 0.22 3.53
N GLU A 438 -18.04 0.09 2.34
CA GLU A 438 -18.91 1.13 1.81
C GLU A 438 -20.17 1.21 2.70
N GLN A 439 -20.32 2.31 3.41
CA GLN A 439 -21.64 2.69 3.93
C GLN A 439 -22.44 3.21 2.73
N THR A 440 -23.32 2.39 2.20
CA THR A 440 -24.50 2.89 1.50
C THR A 440 -25.46 3.37 2.58
N GLU A 441 -25.58 4.67 2.76
CA GLU A 441 -26.75 5.23 3.44
C GLU A 441 -27.97 4.89 2.57
N ASP A 442 -28.68 3.83 2.93
CA ASP A 442 -30.07 3.69 2.56
C ASP A 442 -30.86 4.68 3.41
N ASP A 443 -31.05 5.86 2.87
CA ASP A 443 -32.10 6.78 3.29
C ASP A 443 -33.46 6.10 3.02
N THR A 444 -33.90 5.31 3.96
CA THR A 444 -35.32 4.92 4.05
C THR A 444 -35.86 5.33 5.39
N ASN A 445 -36.60 6.45 5.33
CA ASN A 445 -37.58 7.09 6.21
C ASN A 445 -37.09 8.20 7.11
#